data_06a56d1afdbc5782e2a2fefdd4a1552c
#
_entry.id   06a56d1afdbc5782e2a2fefdd4a1552c
#
_cell.length_a   1.000
_cell.length_b   1.000
_cell.length_c   1.000
_cell.angle_alpha   90.00
_cell.angle_beta   90.00
_cell.angle_gamma   90.00
#
_symmetry.space_group_name_H-M   'P 1'
#
loop_
_entity.id
_entity.type
_entity.pdbx_description
1 polymer ?
#
loop_
_entity_poly.entity_id
_entity_poly.type
_entity_poly.pdbx_seq_one_letter_code
_entity_poly.pdbx_strand_id
1 'polypeptide(L)'
;MEAIRLGLLISLVLTVGASCAGTGATPPQSMRTTTLMAGWEHHFTIEWAAAEQSPGARKVRGYVYSQNGESATSLRVLAQALDPMGAVVGQRIAYVPGGVGGFGRSYFEVPSLPVAESYRVSVWDYTWFQAPSFPR
;
A
#
# COMPACT_ATOMS: atom_id res chain seq x y z
N MET A 1 31.83 10.81 -75.94
CA MET A 1 32.49 10.42 -74.71
C MET A 1 31.50 10.50 -73.60
N GLU A 2 30.83 9.41 -73.42
CA GLU A 2 29.78 9.30 -72.41
C GLU A 2 30.35 8.61 -71.21
N ALA A 3 30.50 9.34 -70.13
CA ALA A 3 30.87 8.75 -68.83
C ALA A 3 29.62 8.18 -68.19
N ILE A 4 29.52 6.90 -68.29
CA ILE A 4 28.46 6.18 -67.57
C ILE A 4 28.75 6.24 -66.08
N ARG A 5 28.02 7.04 -65.36
CA ARG A 5 28.07 7.04 -63.93
C ARG A 5 27.17 5.93 -63.42
N LEU A 6 27.78 4.87 -63.01
CA LEU A 6 27.12 3.82 -62.31
C LEU A 6 26.80 4.30 -60.91
N GLY A 7 25.54 4.66 -60.74
CA GLY A 7 25.01 5.07 -59.44
C GLY A 7 24.90 3.83 -58.54
N LEU A 8 25.81 3.73 -57.60
CA LEU A 8 25.71 2.73 -56.55
C LEU A 8 24.59 3.11 -55.58
N LEU A 9 23.46 2.50 -55.77
CA LEU A 9 22.39 2.57 -54.78
C LEU A 9 22.78 1.75 -53.54
N ILE A 10 23.34 2.41 -52.56
CA ILE A 10 23.53 1.83 -51.25
C ILE A 10 22.14 1.82 -50.62
N SER A 11 21.53 0.65 -50.67
CA SER A 11 20.32 0.39 -49.92
C SER A 11 20.70 0.27 -48.43
N LEU A 12 20.51 1.40 -47.73
CA LEU A 12 20.65 1.42 -46.29
C LEU A 12 19.43 0.71 -45.70
N VAL A 13 19.57 -0.57 -45.45
CA VAL A 13 18.59 -1.30 -44.66
C VAL A 13 18.71 -0.82 -43.21
N LEU A 14 17.87 0.14 -42.83
CA LEU A 14 17.63 0.44 -41.44
C LEU A 14 16.93 -0.78 -40.83
N THR A 15 17.69 -1.65 -40.24
CA THR A 15 17.15 -2.59 -39.27
C THR A 15 16.76 -1.76 -38.07
N VAL A 16 15.50 -1.37 -38.01
CA VAL A 16 14.90 -0.93 -36.77
C VAL A 16 14.89 -2.15 -35.86
N GLY A 17 15.95 -2.31 -35.10
CA GLY A 17 15.95 -3.21 -33.98
C GLY A 17 14.85 -2.73 -33.03
N ALA A 18 13.72 -3.38 -33.07
CA ALA A 18 12.76 -3.27 -32.00
C ALA A 18 13.45 -3.85 -30.77
N SER A 19 14.23 -3.03 -30.08
CA SER A 19 14.59 -3.33 -28.72
C SER A 19 13.29 -3.31 -27.94
N CYS A 20 12.68 -4.45 -27.83
CA CYS A 20 11.82 -4.70 -26.70
C CYS A 20 12.72 -4.60 -25.49
N ALA A 21 13.05 -3.39 -25.10
CA ALA A 21 13.52 -3.15 -23.77
C ALA A 21 12.43 -3.74 -22.90
N GLY A 22 12.70 -4.90 -22.30
CA GLY A 22 11.84 -5.49 -21.32
C GLY A 22 11.59 -4.41 -20.30
N THR A 23 10.52 -3.72 -20.50
CA THR A 23 10.13 -2.66 -19.64
C THR A 23 9.70 -3.33 -18.37
N GLY A 24 10.60 -3.48 -17.43
CA GLY A 24 10.26 -3.54 -16.05
C GLY A 24 9.65 -2.20 -15.63
N ALA A 25 8.71 -1.67 -16.41
CA ALA A 25 7.94 -0.52 -16.04
C ALA A 25 7.08 -0.95 -14.85
N THR A 26 7.59 -0.71 -13.66
CA THR A 26 6.78 -0.76 -12.46
C THR A 26 5.60 0.18 -12.71
N PRO A 27 4.36 -0.33 -12.70
CA PRO A 27 3.20 0.55 -12.85
C PRO A 27 3.32 1.70 -11.87
N PRO A 28 2.94 2.91 -12.25
CA PRO A 28 2.94 4.02 -11.32
C PRO A 28 2.25 3.59 -10.04
N GLN A 29 2.78 3.96 -8.89
CA GLN A 29 2.23 3.56 -7.59
C GLN A 29 0.74 3.90 -7.44
N SER A 30 0.27 4.89 -8.19
CA SER A 30 -1.14 5.28 -8.28
C SER A 30 -2.06 4.22 -8.88
N MET A 31 -1.52 3.24 -9.60
CA MET A 31 -2.30 2.15 -10.18
C MET A 31 -2.27 0.86 -9.34
N ARG A 32 -1.58 0.87 -8.22
CA ARG A 32 -1.62 -0.28 -7.31
C ARG A 32 -2.97 -0.32 -6.61
N THR A 33 -3.79 -1.25 -7.01
CA THR A 33 -5.02 -1.54 -6.27
C THR A 33 -4.65 -2.10 -4.91
N THR A 34 -5.01 -1.37 -3.87
CA THR A 34 -4.87 -1.83 -2.50
C THR A 34 -6.08 -2.70 -2.17
N THR A 35 -5.86 -3.98 -1.96
CA THR A 35 -6.92 -4.89 -1.53
C THR A 35 -6.98 -4.90 -0.01
N LEU A 36 -8.08 -4.43 0.54
CA LEU A 36 -8.36 -4.52 1.96
C LEU A 36 -9.16 -5.78 2.24
N MET A 37 -9.03 -6.30 3.45
CA MET A 37 -9.88 -7.38 3.92
C MET A 37 -11.32 -6.87 4.06
N ALA A 38 -12.21 -7.38 3.24
CA ALA A 38 -13.61 -6.94 3.22
C ALA A 38 -14.30 -7.28 4.54
N GLY A 39 -15.12 -6.35 5.03
CA GLY A 39 -15.92 -6.57 6.25
C GLY A 39 -15.16 -6.37 7.56
N TRP A 40 -13.95 -5.84 7.53
CA TRP A 40 -13.19 -5.59 8.75
C TRP A 40 -13.94 -4.67 9.74
N GLU A 41 -14.77 -3.78 9.25
CA GLU A 41 -15.56 -2.82 10.04
C GLU A 41 -16.59 -3.51 10.93
N HIS A 42 -16.97 -4.73 10.62
CA HIS A 42 -17.84 -5.55 11.45
C HIS A 42 -17.12 -6.12 12.68
N HIS A 43 -15.80 -6.10 12.69
CA HIS A 43 -14.98 -6.73 13.73
C HIS A 43 -14.17 -5.75 14.54
N PHE A 44 -13.81 -4.60 13.94
CA PHE A 44 -12.93 -3.62 14.57
C PHE A 44 -13.46 -2.20 14.41
N THR A 45 -13.13 -1.39 15.38
CA THR A 45 -13.24 0.07 15.31
C THR A 45 -11.85 0.67 15.49
N ILE A 46 -11.56 1.73 14.76
CA ILE A 46 -10.28 2.43 14.87
C ILE A 46 -10.52 3.87 15.29
N GLU A 47 -9.86 4.29 16.35
CA GLU A 47 -9.71 5.70 16.72
C GLU A 47 -8.28 6.12 16.46
N TRP A 48 -8.11 7.21 15.75
CA TRP A 48 -6.78 7.65 15.35
C TRP A 48 -6.69 9.16 15.18
N ALA A 49 -5.46 9.66 15.20
CA ALA A 49 -5.12 11.03 14.87
C ALA A 49 -3.79 11.08 14.12
N ALA A 50 -3.67 12.04 13.21
CA ALA A 50 -2.40 12.36 12.58
C ALA A 50 -1.61 13.34 13.47
N ALA A 51 -0.31 13.12 13.58
CA ALA A 51 0.59 13.95 14.37
C ALA A 51 1.87 14.25 13.57
N GLU A 52 2.52 15.35 13.90
CA GLU A 52 3.83 15.66 13.36
C GLU A 52 4.87 14.68 13.92
N GLN A 53 5.66 14.10 13.02
CA GLN A 53 6.78 13.24 13.39
C GLN A 53 8.10 14.01 13.29
N SER A 54 8.27 14.70 12.17
CA SER A 54 9.40 15.55 11.86
C SER A 54 8.99 16.54 10.76
N PRO A 55 9.78 17.56 10.43
CA PRO A 55 9.48 18.42 9.29
C PRO A 55 9.28 17.59 8.01
N GLY A 56 8.11 17.74 7.37
CA GLY A 56 7.77 17.01 6.16
C GLY A 56 7.30 15.57 6.36
N ALA A 57 7.21 15.07 7.58
CA ALA A 57 6.72 13.73 7.88
C ALA A 57 5.63 13.75 8.95
N ARG A 58 4.65 12.89 8.78
CA ARG A 58 3.55 12.69 9.72
C ARG A 58 3.49 11.23 10.17
N LYS A 59 2.92 11.00 11.32
CA LYS A 59 2.54 9.67 11.77
C LYS A 59 1.06 9.64 12.12
N VAL A 60 0.45 8.51 11.89
CA VAL A 60 -0.88 8.21 12.40
C VAL A 60 -0.70 7.33 13.62
N ARG A 61 -1.42 7.62 14.68
CA ARG A 61 -1.43 6.83 15.92
C ARG A 61 -2.83 6.71 16.47
N GLY A 62 -3.10 5.65 17.19
CA GLY A 62 -4.39 5.45 17.79
C GLY A 62 -4.58 4.08 18.37
N TYR A 63 -5.82 3.66 18.44
CA TYR A 63 -6.23 2.38 19.00
C TYR A 63 -7.11 1.61 18.05
N VAL A 64 -6.88 0.31 17.96
CA VAL A 64 -7.81 -0.65 17.35
C VAL A 64 -8.59 -1.31 18.48
N TYR A 65 -9.91 -1.28 18.38
CA TYR A 65 -10.82 -1.94 19.30
C TYR A 65 -11.41 -3.18 18.63
N SER A 66 -11.36 -4.32 19.32
CA SER A 66 -12.06 -5.52 18.87
C SER A 66 -13.50 -5.52 19.36
N GLN A 67 -14.42 -5.79 18.46
CA GLN A 67 -15.85 -5.95 18.76
C GLN A 67 -16.23 -7.42 18.96
N ASN A 68 -15.26 -8.33 18.84
CA ASN A 68 -15.45 -9.77 18.97
C ASN A 68 -14.76 -10.29 20.22
N GLY A 69 -15.25 -11.44 20.72
CA GLY A 69 -14.66 -12.14 21.86
C GLY A 69 -13.37 -12.88 21.52
N GLU A 70 -13.07 -13.08 20.24
CA GLU A 70 -11.85 -13.72 19.80
C GLU A 70 -10.71 -12.71 19.66
N SER A 71 -9.49 -13.17 19.94
CA SER A 71 -8.29 -12.36 19.74
C SER A 71 -7.88 -12.38 18.27
N ALA A 72 -7.45 -11.25 17.75
CA ALA A 72 -6.86 -11.14 16.44
C ALA A 72 -5.35 -11.02 16.54
N THR A 73 -4.64 -11.84 15.77
CA THR A 73 -3.17 -11.83 15.67
C THR A 73 -2.76 -11.34 14.29
N SER A 74 -1.47 -11.05 14.13
CA SER A 74 -0.96 -10.55 12.83
C SER A 74 -1.78 -9.40 12.26
N LEU A 75 -2.37 -8.59 13.13
CA LEU A 75 -3.21 -7.48 12.75
C LEU A 75 -2.36 -6.36 12.17
N ARG A 76 -2.69 -5.95 10.95
CA ARG A 76 -2.05 -4.83 10.27
C ARG A 76 -3.06 -3.75 9.94
N VAL A 77 -2.61 -2.51 10.02
CA VAL A 77 -3.39 -1.33 9.62
C VAL A 77 -2.75 -0.68 8.41
N LEU A 78 -3.58 -0.12 7.56
CA LEU A 78 -3.18 0.69 6.42
C LEU A 78 -3.51 2.15 6.71
N ALA A 79 -2.52 3.03 6.65
CA ALA A 79 -2.72 4.47 6.66
C ALA A 79 -2.42 5.05 5.29
N GLN A 80 -3.35 5.81 4.77
CA GLN A 80 -3.26 6.46 3.46
C GLN A 80 -3.32 7.98 3.63
N ALA A 81 -2.36 8.66 3.00
CA ALA A 81 -2.38 10.11 2.88
C ALA A 81 -3.15 10.49 1.61
N LEU A 82 -4.07 11.41 1.73
CA LEU A 82 -4.97 11.81 0.65
C LEU A 82 -4.78 13.27 0.28
N ASP A 83 -4.82 13.57 -1.01
CA ASP A 83 -4.86 14.93 -1.51
C ASP A 83 -6.28 15.54 -1.38
N PRO A 84 -6.47 16.84 -1.71
CA PRO A 84 -7.78 17.46 -1.65
C PRO A 84 -8.84 16.81 -2.55
N MET A 85 -8.43 16.08 -3.57
CA MET A 85 -9.30 15.34 -4.48
C MET A 85 -9.62 13.93 -3.97
N GLY A 86 -9.06 13.53 -2.82
CA GLY A 86 -9.22 12.19 -2.27
C GLY A 86 -8.30 11.13 -2.87
N ALA A 87 -7.37 11.51 -3.73
CA ALA A 87 -6.39 10.57 -4.28
C ALA A 87 -5.31 10.24 -3.26
N VAL A 88 -4.84 9.00 -3.28
CA VAL A 88 -3.78 8.53 -2.40
C VAL A 88 -2.44 9.05 -2.88
N VAL A 89 -1.78 9.87 -2.08
CA VAL A 89 -0.46 10.42 -2.37
C VAL A 89 0.66 9.71 -1.60
N GLY A 90 0.33 8.85 -0.68
CA GLY A 90 1.25 8.00 0.04
C GLY A 90 0.50 7.04 0.94
N GLN A 91 1.12 5.91 1.26
CA GLN A 91 0.52 4.94 2.17
C GLN A 91 1.56 4.07 2.82
N ARG A 92 1.20 3.56 4.00
CA ARG A 92 2.01 2.61 4.74
C ARG A 92 1.14 1.60 5.47
N ILE A 93 1.70 0.40 5.60
CA ILE A 93 1.11 -0.67 6.39
C ILE A 93 2.00 -0.88 7.61
N ALA A 94 1.39 -1.01 8.78
CA ALA A 94 2.09 -1.29 10.01
C ALA A 94 1.38 -2.36 10.82
N TYR A 95 2.14 -3.15 11.56
CA TYR A 95 1.58 -4.09 12.52
C TYR A 95 1.04 -3.37 13.74
N VAL A 96 -0.05 -3.89 14.27
CA VAL A 96 -0.50 -3.59 15.63
C VAL A 96 0.27 -4.53 16.56
N PRO A 97 1.17 -4.02 17.42
CA PRO A 97 2.01 -4.88 18.26
C PRO A 97 1.18 -5.81 19.14
N GLY A 98 1.42 -7.12 19.01
CA GLY A 98 0.70 -8.14 19.78
C GLY A 98 -0.75 -8.40 19.32
N GLY A 99 -1.20 -7.78 18.24
CA GLY A 99 -2.60 -7.87 17.82
C GLY A 99 -3.56 -7.20 18.78
N VAL A 100 -4.80 -7.67 18.85
CA VAL A 100 -5.81 -7.18 19.79
C VAL A 100 -6.56 -8.33 20.44
N GLY A 101 -6.69 -8.28 21.75
CA GLY A 101 -7.46 -9.27 22.52
C GLY A 101 -8.95 -9.13 22.30
N GLY A 102 -9.70 -10.20 22.59
CA GLY A 102 -11.18 -10.20 22.48
C GLY A 102 -11.78 -9.08 23.34
N PHE A 103 -12.64 -8.28 22.77
CA PHE A 103 -13.23 -7.07 23.34
C PHE A 103 -12.22 -6.08 23.92
N GLY A 104 -10.96 -6.20 23.51
CA GLY A 104 -9.87 -5.34 23.95
C GLY A 104 -9.54 -4.25 22.96
N ARG A 105 -8.50 -3.51 23.30
CA ARG A 105 -7.90 -2.50 22.42
C ARG A 105 -6.39 -2.62 22.40
N SER A 106 -5.79 -2.19 21.31
CA SER A 106 -4.34 -2.13 21.18
C SER A 106 -3.91 -0.83 20.50
N TYR A 107 -2.84 -0.27 21.02
CA TYR A 107 -2.22 0.93 20.45
C TYR A 107 -1.45 0.58 19.17
N PHE A 108 -1.47 1.49 18.20
CA PHE A 108 -0.67 1.37 16.99
C PHE A 108 -0.10 2.72 16.57
N GLU A 109 0.98 2.67 15.80
CA GLU A 109 1.56 3.81 15.10
C GLU A 109 1.91 3.42 13.67
N VAL A 110 1.62 4.33 12.74
CA VAL A 110 2.06 4.23 11.35
C VAL A 110 2.91 5.45 11.05
N PRO A 111 4.25 5.32 11.06
CA PRO A 111 5.15 6.44 10.88
C PRO A 111 5.42 6.74 9.41
N SER A 112 6.12 7.84 9.17
CA SER A 112 6.72 8.19 7.87
C SER A 112 5.71 8.36 6.74
N LEU A 113 4.58 8.97 7.05
CA LEU A 113 3.61 9.40 6.05
C LEU A 113 3.94 10.81 5.54
N PRO A 114 3.65 11.11 4.27
CA PRO A 114 3.79 12.47 3.79
C PRO A 114 2.78 13.41 4.46
N VAL A 115 3.08 14.70 4.46
CA VAL A 115 2.11 15.74 4.80
C VAL A 115 1.01 15.71 3.75
N ALA A 116 -0.24 15.68 4.17
CA ALA A 116 -1.37 15.60 3.29
C ALA A 116 -2.57 16.36 3.85
N GLU A 117 -3.54 16.62 3.00
CA GLU A 117 -4.79 17.29 3.38
C GLU A 117 -5.59 16.47 4.39
N SER A 118 -5.65 15.17 4.18
CA SER A 118 -6.34 14.23 5.06
C SER A 118 -5.70 12.85 5.04
N TYR A 119 -6.13 12.02 5.98
CA TYR A 119 -5.66 10.64 6.09
C TYR A 119 -6.84 9.70 6.24
N ARG A 120 -6.64 8.46 5.80
CA ARG A 120 -7.62 7.38 5.98
C ARG A 120 -6.90 6.18 6.58
N VAL A 121 -7.50 5.59 7.60
CA VAL A 121 -6.95 4.43 8.30
C VAL A 121 -7.94 3.29 8.23
N SER A 122 -7.44 2.11 7.89
CA SER A 122 -8.24 0.91 7.72
C SER A 122 -7.48 -0.29 8.27
N VAL A 123 -8.18 -1.35 8.63
CA VAL A 123 -7.54 -2.63 8.88
C VAL A 123 -7.16 -3.24 7.54
N TRP A 124 -5.88 -3.59 7.39
CA TRP A 124 -5.38 -4.21 6.17
C TRP A 124 -5.68 -5.70 6.13
N ASP A 125 -5.24 -6.41 7.17
CA ASP A 125 -5.51 -7.82 7.36
C ASP A 125 -5.34 -8.23 8.83
N TYR A 126 -5.79 -9.41 9.15
CA TYR A 126 -5.71 -9.99 10.49
C TYR A 126 -5.93 -11.49 10.42
N THR A 127 -5.54 -12.18 11.48
CA THR A 127 -5.80 -13.60 11.68
C THR A 127 -6.49 -13.79 13.03
N TRP A 128 -7.60 -14.50 13.05
CA TRP A 128 -8.22 -14.89 14.31
C TRP A 128 -7.37 -15.95 15.02
N PHE A 129 -7.09 -15.72 16.28
CA PHE A 129 -6.46 -16.72 17.12
C PHE A 129 -7.51 -17.76 17.51
N GLN A 130 -7.28 -19.02 17.10
CA GLN A 130 -8.10 -20.13 17.52
C GLN A 130 -7.30 -20.91 18.59
N ALA A 131 -7.82 -20.92 19.82
CA ALA A 131 -7.25 -21.77 20.86
C ALA A 131 -7.36 -23.25 20.42
N PRO A 132 -6.31 -24.06 20.63
CA PRO A 132 -6.41 -25.49 20.32
C PRO A 132 -7.56 -26.10 21.12
N SER A 133 -8.48 -26.76 20.40
CA SER A 133 -9.53 -27.53 21.05
C SER A 133 -8.89 -28.80 21.63
N PHE A 134 -8.81 -28.85 22.95
CA PHE A 134 -8.46 -30.09 23.60
C PHE A 134 -9.64 -31.06 23.53
N PRO A 135 -9.45 -32.27 23.02
CA PRO A 135 -10.51 -33.27 23.07
C PRO A 135 -10.84 -33.53 24.56
N ARG A 136 -12.11 -33.47 24.85
CA ARG A 136 -12.62 -33.81 26.20
C ARG A 136 -12.60 -35.33 26.42
#